data_c44c61c62d6ca5f272d4d5310fdb73e6
#
_entry.id   c44c61c62d6ca5f272d4d5310fdb73e6
#
_cell.length_a   1.000
_cell.length_b   1.000
_cell.length_c   1.000
_cell.angle_alpha   90.00
_cell.angle_beta   90.00
_cell.angle_gamma   90.00
#
_symmetry.space_group_name_H-M   'P 1'
#
loop_
_entity.id
_entity.type
_entity.pdbx_description
1 polymer ?
#
loop_
_entity_poly.entity_id
_entity_poly.type
_entity_poly.pdbx_seq_one_letter_code
_entity_poly.pdbx_strand_id
1 'polypeptide(L)'
;VSDWKLYTGEAEPHDITPPVAPPWRRFEGKAPDKLAPIITDPVDGKEFQPSPETVEAVNAALHLRRPLLITGRPGSGKSSLIESVARELRLGPVLRWHVTSRSTLADALYRYDAIARLHAHTGGSGKPEPREYLSLGPLGTALLPSKRPRALLIDEIDKGDIDLPNDLLNVFERGMYEIPELTRLAGKGRHKVGVFGSDDIVDLDGSTVRCAEFPFVVLTSNGERDFPPAFLRRCIRHRMPDPTPGQLAAIVAAHLGKTDADQAASLVKDFGERYGQSALATDQLLNAVYLITRQLPEDSPERRRVVDLVLKQLISDVP
;
A
#
# COMPACT_ATOMS: atom_id res chain seq x y z
N VAL A 1 5.22 -26.78 12.13
CA VAL A 1 5.10 -25.46 11.49
C VAL A 1 4.45 -25.70 10.15
N SER A 2 3.22 -25.23 9.94
CA SER A 2 2.53 -25.45 8.68
C SER A 2 3.23 -24.65 7.58
N ASP A 3 3.63 -25.32 6.54
CA ASP A 3 4.40 -24.83 5.37
C ASP A 3 3.63 -23.86 4.45
N TRP A 4 2.51 -23.30 4.92
CA TRP A 4 1.65 -22.43 4.14
C TRP A 4 1.96 -20.92 4.27
N LYS A 5 2.77 -20.55 5.27
CA LYS A 5 3.11 -19.14 5.51
C LYS A 5 4.22 -18.69 4.56
N LEU A 6 3.89 -17.76 3.69
CA LEU A 6 4.85 -17.03 2.86
C LEU A 6 5.42 -15.84 3.65
N TYR A 7 4.54 -15.07 4.28
CA TYR A 7 4.88 -13.96 5.16
C TYR A 7 4.87 -14.44 6.60
N THR A 8 5.96 -14.21 7.31
CA THR A 8 6.15 -14.63 8.72
C THR A 8 6.06 -13.46 9.69
N GLY A 9 6.33 -12.24 9.21
CA GLY A 9 6.42 -11.03 10.02
C GLY A 9 7.78 -10.83 10.70
N GLU A 10 8.80 -11.61 10.30
CA GLU A 10 10.16 -11.53 10.85
C GLU A 10 11.01 -10.46 10.13
N ALA A 11 10.46 -9.82 9.09
CA ALA A 11 11.08 -8.79 8.26
C ALA A 11 12.39 -9.21 7.56
N GLU A 12 12.75 -10.50 7.57
CA GLU A 12 13.93 -11.03 6.88
C GLU A 12 13.62 -11.29 5.39
N PRO A 13 14.25 -10.57 4.47
CA PRO A 13 13.94 -10.68 3.04
C PRO A 13 14.26 -12.06 2.47
N HIS A 14 13.27 -12.70 1.87
CA HIS A 14 13.44 -14.00 1.19
C HIS A 14 12.68 -14.08 -0.13
N ASP A 15 13.13 -14.96 -1.01
CA ASP A 15 12.47 -15.22 -2.28
C ASP A 15 11.29 -16.16 -2.07
N ILE A 16 10.19 -15.85 -2.74
CA ILE A 16 9.00 -16.70 -2.74
C ILE A 16 8.72 -17.28 -4.12
N THR A 17 8.18 -18.49 -4.13
CA THR A 17 7.45 -19.01 -5.27
C THR A 17 5.97 -18.77 -5.02
N PRO A 18 5.28 -17.98 -5.86
CA PRO A 18 3.86 -17.74 -5.68
C PRO A 18 3.09 -19.07 -5.57
N PRO A 19 2.19 -19.22 -4.59
CA PRO A 19 1.43 -20.46 -4.44
C PRO A 19 0.53 -20.67 -5.65
N VAL A 20 0.14 -21.94 -5.89
CA VAL A 20 -0.79 -22.27 -6.98
C VAL A 20 -2.09 -21.50 -6.77
N ALA A 21 -2.49 -20.72 -7.77
CA ALA A 21 -3.72 -19.96 -7.70
C ALA A 21 -4.95 -20.88 -7.60
N PRO A 22 -6.00 -20.53 -6.82
CA PRO A 22 -7.26 -21.21 -6.87
C PRO A 22 -7.81 -21.28 -8.31
N PRO A 23 -8.50 -22.37 -8.72
CA PRO A 23 -8.97 -22.51 -10.10
C PRO A 23 -9.80 -21.33 -10.62
N TRP A 24 -10.52 -20.66 -9.73
CA TRP A 24 -11.36 -19.49 -10.04
C TRP A 24 -10.61 -18.15 -9.94
N ARG A 25 -9.27 -18.16 -9.67
CA ARG A 25 -8.41 -16.98 -9.57
C ARG A 25 -7.15 -17.16 -10.42
N ARG A 26 -7.24 -17.83 -11.54
CA ARG A 26 -6.16 -17.95 -12.52
C ARG A 26 -6.23 -16.77 -13.49
N PHE A 27 -5.09 -16.13 -13.68
CA PHE A 27 -4.96 -14.99 -14.57
C PHE A 27 -4.12 -15.40 -15.80
N GLU A 28 -4.48 -14.88 -16.98
CA GLU A 28 -3.96 -15.34 -18.26
C GLU A 28 -2.79 -14.52 -18.80
N GLY A 29 -2.28 -13.56 -18.02
CA GLY A 29 -1.14 -12.75 -18.42
C GLY A 29 0.11 -13.61 -18.59
N LYS A 30 0.93 -13.25 -19.58
CA LYS A 30 2.23 -13.92 -19.80
C LYS A 30 3.32 -13.02 -19.26
N ALA A 31 3.95 -13.40 -18.15
CA ALA A 31 5.10 -12.69 -17.63
C ALA A 31 6.25 -12.80 -18.64
N PRO A 32 6.82 -11.68 -19.10
CA PRO A 32 7.99 -11.72 -19.97
C PRO A 32 9.19 -12.28 -19.22
N ASP A 33 10.08 -12.96 -19.95
CA ASP A 33 11.27 -13.57 -19.35
C ASP A 33 12.24 -12.54 -18.75
N LYS A 34 12.18 -11.31 -19.26
CA LYS A 34 13.01 -10.16 -18.88
C LYS A 34 12.17 -8.93 -18.56
N LEU A 35 11.29 -9.01 -17.59
CA LEU A 35 10.94 -7.77 -16.90
C LEU A 35 12.15 -7.43 -16.02
N ALA A 36 12.77 -6.29 -16.32
CA ALA A 36 13.75 -5.74 -15.40
C ALA A 36 13.13 -5.78 -13.99
N PRO A 37 13.79 -6.37 -13.01
CA PRO A 37 13.30 -6.33 -11.67
C PRO A 37 13.23 -4.86 -11.30
N ILE A 38 12.03 -4.35 -10.97
CA ILE A 38 11.92 -3.15 -10.16
C ILE A 38 12.38 -3.60 -8.77
N ILE A 39 13.68 -3.82 -8.64
CA ILE A 39 14.31 -4.28 -7.41
C ILE A 39 15.07 -3.09 -6.85
N THR A 40 14.35 -2.23 -6.19
CA THR A 40 14.89 -1.59 -5.01
C THR A 40 14.25 -2.32 -3.85
N ASP A 41 15.05 -2.96 -3.00
CA ASP A 41 14.54 -3.49 -1.74
C ASP A 41 13.84 -2.32 -1.03
N PRO A 42 12.57 -2.44 -0.67
CA PRO A 42 11.91 -1.39 0.09
C PRO A 42 12.70 -1.19 1.38
N VAL A 43 13.15 0.03 1.62
CA VAL A 43 13.92 0.38 2.81
C VAL A 43 13.03 0.35 4.05
N ASP A 44 11.74 0.62 3.84
CA ASP A 44 10.73 0.73 4.89
C ASP A 44 10.16 -0.65 5.30
N GLY A 45 9.50 -0.70 6.46
CA GLY A 45 8.76 -1.88 6.94
C GLY A 45 9.56 -2.85 7.82
N LYS A 46 10.83 -2.57 8.14
CA LYS A 46 11.63 -3.42 9.03
C LYS A 46 11.14 -3.40 10.47
N GLU A 47 10.67 -2.25 10.91
CA GLU A 47 10.25 -1.98 12.30
C GLU A 47 8.80 -2.41 12.58
N PHE A 48 8.06 -2.85 11.55
CA PHE A 48 6.66 -3.26 11.70
C PHE A 48 6.56 -4.59 12.47
N GLN A 49 5.71 -4.63 13.49
CA GLN A 49 5.48 -5.79 14.34
C GLN A 49 4.05 -6.31 14.14
N PRO A 50 3.83 -7.30 13.26
CA PRO A 50 2.50 -7.85 13.00
C PRO A 50 2.01 -8.74 14.15
N SER A 51 0.70 -8.72 14.40
CA SER A 51 0.08 -9.77 15.23
C SER A 51 -0.03 -11.09 14.44
N PRO A 52 -0.18 -12.24 15.13
CA PRO A 52 -0.40 -13.53 14.47
C PRO A 52 -1.57 -13.50 13.50
N GLU A 53 -2.67 -12.85 13.86
CA GLU A 53 -3.87 -12.72 13.02
C GLU A 53 -3.59 -11.86 11.77
N THR A 54 -2.74 -10.84 11.89
CA THR A 54 -2.29 -10.02 10.75
C THR A 54 -1.47 -10.88 9.77
N VAL A 55 -0.56 -11.70 10.28
CA VAL A 55 0.23 -12.65 9.48
C VAL A 55 -0.69 -13.62 8.73
N GLU A 56 -1.70 -14.17 9.41
CA GLU A 56 -2.67 -15.09 8.80
C GLU A 56 -3.50 -14.41 7.71
N ALA A 57 -3.96 -13.19 7.95
CA ALA A 57 -4.74 -12.41 6.96
C ALA A 57 -3.93 -12.10 5.69
N VAL A 58 -2.65 -11.75 5.84
CA VAL A 58 -1.72 -11.53 4.72
C VAL A 58 -1.55 -12.81 3.91
N ASN A 59 -1.25 -13.94 4.56
CA ASN A 59 -1.08 -15.21 3.87
C ASN A 59 -2.36 -15.67 3.18
N ALA A 60 -3.53 -15.50 3.81
CA ALA A 60 -4.81 -15.78 3.17
C ALA A 60 -5.03 -14.94 1.90
N ALA A 61 -4.70 -13.64 1.93
CA ALA A 61 -4.80 -12.76 0.78
C ALA A 61 -3.88 -13.20 -0.38
N LEU A 62 -2.63 -13.56 -0.06
CA LEU A 62 -1.64 -14.05 -1.02
C LEU A 62 -2.10 -15.37 -1.67
N HIS A 63 -2.50 -16.36 -0.87
CA HIS A 63 -2.95 -17.67 -1.38
C HIS A 63 -4.23 -17.58 -2.20
N LEU A 64 -5.19 -16.76 -1.76
CA LEU A 64 -6.48 -16.62 -2.42
C LEU A 64 -6.49 -15.61 -3.57
N ARG A 65 -5.38 -14.90 -3.80
CA ARG A 65 -5.29 -13.83 -4.81
C ARG A 65 -6.40 -12.78 -4.62
N ARG A 66 -6.66 -12.40 -3.38
CA ARG A 66 -7.70 -11.43 -3.03
C ARG A 66 -7.11 -10.18 -2.40
N PRO A 67 -7.72 -9.01 -2.62
CA PRO A 67 -7.33 -7.80 -1.91
C PRO A 67 -7.50 -7.98 -0.40
N LEU A 68 -6.61 -7.38 0.38
CA LEU A 68 -6.66 -7.31 1.83
C LEU A 68 -7.19 -5.95 2.25
N LEU A 69 -8.42 -5.91 2.77
CA LEU A 69 -9.01 -4.69 3.34
C LEU A 69 -8.66 -4.62 4.82
N ILE A 70 -7.89 -3.62 5.18
CA ILE A 70 -7.44 -3.37 6.54
C ILE A 70 -8.20 -2.17 7.09
N THR A 71 -8.90 -2.39 8.19
CA THR A 71 -9.56 -1.34 8.95
C THR A 71 -8.87 -1.13 10.29
N GLY A 72 -8.98 0.05 10.87
CA GLY A 72 -8.41 0.34 12.18
C GLY A 72 -8.20 1.82 12.40
N ARG A 73 -7.80 2.19 13.61
CA ARG A 73 -7.57 3.58 14.00
C ARG A 73 -6.44 4.23 13.17
N PRO A 74 -6.44 5.55 12.99
CA PRO A 74 -5.28 6.27 12.46
C PRO A 74 -4.01 5.92 13.24
N GLY A 75 -2.87 5.83 12.56
CA GLY A 75 -1.58 5.50 13.20
C GLY A 75 -1.43 4.06 13.70
N SER A 76 -2.36 3.13 13.39
CA SER A 76 -2.24 1.71 13.78
C SER A 76 -1.28 0.88 12.90
N GLY A 77 -0.54 1.51 11.99
CA GLY A 77 0.42 0.81 11.12
C GLY A 77 -0.19 0.13 9.89
N LYS A 78 -1.43 0.50 9.48
CA LYS A 78 -2.11 -0.09 8.31
C LYS A 78 -1.28 0.01 7.04
N SER A 79 -0.71 1.17 6.75
CA SER A 79 0.11 1.39 5.56
C SER A 79 1.52 0.81 5.70
N SER A 80 2.05 0.68 6.92
CA SER A 80 3.35 0.05 7.18
C SER A 80 3.34 -1.47 6.97
N LEU A 81 2.17 -2.11 7.09
CA LEU A 81 2.05 -3.55 6.85
C LEU A 81 2.48 -3.93 5.44
N ILE A 82 2.03 -3.21 4.40
CA ILE A 82 2.39 -3.57 3.02
C ILE A 82 3.88 -3.40 2.76
N GLU A 83 4.52 -2.44 3.41
CA GLU A 83 5.97 -2.24 3.31
C GLU A 83 6.72 -3.41 3.92
N SER A 84 6.28 -3.87 5.10
CA SER A 84 6.84 -5.07 5.75
C SER A 84 6.69 -6.30 4.85
N VAL A 85 5.51 -6.53 4.27
CA VAL A 85 5.28 -7.66 3.36
C VAL A 85 6.11 -7.53 2.08
N ALA A 86 6.14 -6.33 1.49
CA ALA A 86 6.90 -6.09 0.26
C ALA A 86 8.40 -6.30 0.47
N ARG A 87 8.93 -5.90 1.64
CA ARG A 87 10.31 -6.13 2.05
C ARG A 87 10.60 -7.62 2.23
N GLU A 88 9.84 -8.29 3.10
CA GLU A 88 10.08 -9.70 3.45
C GLU A 88 9.97 -10.61 2.24
N LEU A 89 8.96 -10.41 1.37
CA LEU A 89 8.72 -11.25 0.20
C LEU A 89 9.37 -10.74 -1.09
N ARG A 90 10.20 -9.70 -1.01
CA ARG A 90 10.88 -9.09 -2.17
C ARG A 90 9.95 -8.78 -3.32
N LEU A 91 8.81 -8.12 -3.03
CA LEU A 91 7.80 -7.78 -4.03
C LEU A 91 8.17 -6.52 -4.86
N GLY A 92 9.27 -5.87 -4.53
CA GLY A 92 9.67 -4.58 -5.09
C GLY A 92 9.03 -3.38 -4.37
N PRO A 93 9.18 -2.17 -4.91
CA PRO A 93 8.64 -0.95 -4.29
C PRO A 93 7.13 -1.00 -4.20
N VAL A 94 6.59 -0.47 -3.12
CA VAL A 94 5.14 -0.34 -2.93
C VAL A 94 4.60 0.74 -3.85
N LEU A 95 3.73 0.34 -4.79
CA LEU A 95 2.96 1.27 -5.60
C LEU A 95 1.86 1.87 -4.72
N ARG A 96 1.84 3.20 -4.58
CA ARG A 96 0.90 3.87 -3.67
C ARG A 96 -0.14 4.66 -4.45
N TRP A 97 -1.39 4.41 -4.13
CA TRP A 97 -2.51 5.21 -4.57
C TRP A 97 -3.22 5.79 -3.37
N HIS A 98 -2.97 7.05 -3.09
CA HIS A 98 -3.69 7.79 -2.07
C HIS A 98 -5.03 8.25 -2.63
N VAL A 99 -6.12 7.75 -2.04
CA VAL A 99 -7.48 8.01 -2.51
C VAL A 99 -8.01 9.31 -1.88
N THR A 100 -8.60 10.13 -2.72
CA THR A 100 -9.30 11.36 -2.35
C THR A 100 -10.70 11.34 -2.94
N SER A 101 -11.55 12.29 -2.56
CA SER A 101 -12.91 12.43 -3.13
C SER A 101 -12.95 12.66 -4.64
N ARG A 102 -11.81 12.98 -5.27
CA ARG A 102 -11.70 13.18 -6.74
C ARG A 102 -11.03 12.02 -7.45
N SER A 103 -10.59 11.01 -6.71
CA SER A 103 -9.90 9.86 -7.29
C SER A 103 -10.86 9.00 -8.10
N THR A 104 -10.44 8.63 -9.31
CA THR A 104 -11.21 7.76 -10.21
C THR A 104 -10.44 6.48 -10.51
N LEU A 105 -11.17 5.40 -10.87
CA LEU A 105 -10.53 4.18 -11.36
C LEU A 105 -9.63 4.44 -12.57
N ALA A 106 -10.03 5.34 -13.46
CA ALA A 106 -9.24 5.68 -14.65
C ALA A 106 -7.87 6.22 -14.27
N ASP A 107 -7.78 7.15 -13.30
CA ASP A 107 -6.51 7.71 -12.83
C ASP A 107 -5.59 6.64 -12.21
N ALA A 108 -6.18 5.64 -11.56
CA ALA A 108 -5.44 4.53 -10.98
C ALA A 108 -4.88 3.57 -12.04
N LEU A 109 -5.55 3.45 -13.18
CA LEU A 109 -5.16 2.55 -14.27
C LEU A 109 -4.15 3.18 -15.22
N TYR A 110 -4.46 4.36 -15.75
CA TYR A 110 -3.55 5.09 -16.64
C TYR A 110 -3.96 6.56 -16.76
N ARG A 111 -3.03 7.37 -17.23
CA ARG A 111 -3.24 8.78 -17.55
C ARG A 111 -2.93 9.01 -19.01
N TYR A 112 -3.82 9.72 -19.68
CA TYR A 112 -3.70 10.11 -21.05
C TYR A 112 -3.70 11.63 -21.19
N ASP A 113 -2.61 12.18 -21.72
CA ASP A 113 -2.45 13.61 -21.95
C ASP A 113 -2.76 13.94 -23.42
N ALA A 114 -3.99 14.39 -23.66
CA ALA A 114 -4.44 14.79 -25.00
C ALA A 114 -3.70 16.03 -25.53
N ILE A 115 -3.27 16.91 -24.63
CA ILE A 115 -2.53 18.13 -25.01
C ILE A 115 -1.11 17.77 -25.43
N ALA A 116 -0.42 16.95 -24.63
CA ALA A 116 0.90 16.45 -24.98
C ALA A 116 0.89 15.72 -26.32
N ARG A 117 -0.14 14.89 -26.57
CA ARG A 117 -0.30 14.23 -27.88
C ARG A 117 -0.46 15.22 -29.03
N LEU A 118 -1.24 16.30 -28.85
CA LEU A 118 -1.43 17.33 -29.87
C LEU A 118 -0.11 18.05 -30.16
N HIS A 119 0.62 18.42 -29.13
CA HIS A 119 1.95 19.04 -29.25
C HIS A 119 2.96 18.14 -29.95
N ALA A 120 3.00 16.87 -29.63
CA ALA A 120 3.86 15.90 -30.28
C ALA A 120 3.54 15.73 -31.78
N HIS A 121 2.28 15.91 -32.18
CA HIS A 121 1.88 15.92 -33.60
C HIS A 121 2.31 17.17 -34.34
N THR A 122 2.37 18.33 -33.69
CA THR A 122 2.68 19.61 -34.33
C THR A 122 4.17 19.95 -34.36
N GLY A 123 4.96 19.35 -33.47
CA GLY A 123 6.38 19.70 -33.27
C GLY A 123 7.42 18.82 -33.97
N GLY A 124 7.03 17.75 -34.67
CA GLY A 124 8.01 16.81 -35.23
C GLY A 124 7.58 16.10 -36.49
N SER A 125 8.55 15.59 -37.25
CA SER A 125 8.37 14.86 -38.52
C SER A 125 7.99 13.38 -38.36
N GLY A 126 7.63 12.91 -37.15
CA GLY A 126 7.30 11.52 -36.83
C GLY A 126 5.94 11.33 -36.14
N LYS A 127 5.44 10.09 -36.15
CA LYS A 127 4.27 9.75 -35.33
C LYS A 127 4.71 9.73 -33.85
N PRO A 128 4.01 10.48 -32.94
CA PRO A 128 4.36 10.50 -31.53
C PRO A 128 4.24 9.11 -30.92
N GLU A 129 5.23 8.74 -30.11
CA GLU A 129 5.19 7.47 -29.37
C GLU A 129 4.23 7.58 -28.16
N PRO A 130 3.45 6.53 -27.83
CA PRO A 130 2.53 6.55 -26.69
C PRO A 130 3.15 7.00 -25.38
N ARG A 131 4.41 6.68 -25.10
CA ARG A 131 5.14 7.10 -23.88
C ARG A 131 5.21 8.61 -23.67
N GLU A 132 5.02 9.40 -24.73
CA GLU A 132 5.06 10.86 -24.66
C GLU A 132 3.77 11.48 -24.11
N TYR A 133 2.67 10.73 -24.14
CA TYR A 133 1.35 11.20 -23.73
C TYR A 133 0.51 10.19 -22.96
N LEU A 134 1.05 8.98 -22.68
CA LEU A 134 0.38 7.93 -21.94
C LEU A 134 1.30 7.32 -20.92
N SER A 135 0.87 7.30 -19.67
CA SER A 135 1.55 6.67 -18.56
C SER A 135 0.59 5.83 -17.73
N LEU A 136 1.07 4.69 -17.21
CA LEU A 136 0.28 3.85 -16.32
C LEU A 136 0.13 4.52 -14.97
N GLY A 137 -1.02 4.31 -14.33
CA GLY A 137 -1.24 4.64 -12.94
C GLY A 137 -0.75 3.53 -12.00
N PRO A 138 -0.89 3.70 -10.68
CA PRO A 138 -0.40 2.72 -9.68
C PRO A 138 -1.06 1.34 -9.83
N LEU A 139 -2.37 1.27 -9.98
CA LEU A 139 -3.10 0.01 -10.21
C LEU A 139 -2.76 -0.57 -11.59
N GLY A 140 -2.68 0.26 -12.61
CA GLY A 140 -2.31 -0.17 -13.96
C GLY A 140 -0.91 -0.79 -14.01
N THR A 141 0.05 -0.19 -13.31
CA THR A 141 1.40 -0.71 -13.17
C THR A 141 1.43 -2.01 -12.35
N ALA A 142 0.63 -2.08 -11.28
CA ALA A 142 0.54 -3.30 -10.46
C ALA A 142 0.05 -4.51 -11.26
N LEU A 143 -0.85 -4.29 -12.22
CA LEU A 143 -1.43 -5.32 -13.08
C LEU A 143 -0.56 -5.70 -14.31
N LEU A 144 0.61 -5.08 -14.50
CA LEU A 144 1.53 -5.54 -15.53
C LEU A 144 1.94 -7.00 -15.27
N PRO A 145 2.05 -7.83 -16.32
CA PRO A 145 2.44 -9.23 -16.17
C PRO A 145 3.78 -9.34 -15.44
N SER A 146 3.85 -10.18 -14.42
CA SER A 146 5.03 -10.41 -13.60
C SER A 146 5.07 -11.84 -13.10
N LYS A 147 6.27 -12.38 -12.82
CA LYS A 147 6.45 -13.69 -12.19
C LYS A 147 6.16 -13.68 -10.69
N ARG A 148 6.13 -12.49 -10.09
CA ARG A 148 5.81 -12.27 -8.67
C ARG A 148 4.71 -11.23 -8.55
N PRO A 149 3.86 -11.29 -7.54
CA PRO A 149 2.91 -10.21 -7.27
C PRO A 149 3.66 -8.90 -6.99
N ARG A 150 3.14 -7.79 -7.52
CA ARG A 150 3.60 -6.46 -7.11
C ARG A 150 2.80 -6.00 -5.90
N ALA A 151 3.42 -5.18 -5.04
CA ALA A 151 2.76 -4.59 -3.89
C ALA A 151 2.02 -3.31 -4.29
N LEU A 152 0.71 -3.23 -4.02
CA LEU A 152 -0.13 -2.06 -4.27
C LEU A 152 -0.87 -1.65 -3.00
N LEU A 153 -0.63 -0.43 -2.54
CA LEU A 153 -1.38 0.23 -1.49
C LEU A 153 -2.45 1.14 -2.09
N ILE A 154 -3.71 0.89 -1.75
CA ILE A 154 -4.83 1.79 -1.98
C ILE A 154 -5.19 2.38 -0.62
N ASP A 155 -4.69 3.58 -0.37
CA ASP A 155 -4.75 4.21 0.95
C ASP A 155 -6.00 5.05 1.10
N GLU A 156 -6.68 4.91 2.24
CA GLU A 156 -7.88 5.66 2.61
C GLU A 156 -9.05 5.50 1.60
N ILE A 157 -9.35 4.24 1.22
CA ILE A 157 -10.41 3.95 0.23
C ILE A 157 -11.79 4.50 0.63
N ASP A 158 -12.06 4.69 1.90
CA ASP A 158 -13.29 5.27 2.44
C ASP A 158 -13.44 6.78 2.16
N LYS A 159 -12.36 7.48 1.77
CA LYS A 159 -12.42 8.88 1.33
C LYS A 159 -12.80 9.06 -0.12
N GLY A 160 -12.77 7.99 -0.92
CA GLY A 160 -13.12 8.01 -2.33
C GLY A 160 -14.62 8.20 -2.59
N ASP A 161 -14.99 8.27 -3.87
CA ASP A 161 -16.38 8.21 -4.28
C ASP A 161 -17.05 6.91 -3.77
N ILE A 162 -18.37 6.96 -3.52
CA ILE A 162 -19.13 5.82 -3.00
C ILE A 162 -19.13 4.63 -3.96
N ASP A 163 -19.01 4.89 -5.25
CA ASP A 163 -19.00 3.87 -6.29
C ASP A 163 -17.61 3.28 -6.57
N LEU A 164 -16.55 3.95 -6.13
CA LEU A 164 -15.18 3.52 -6.38
C LEU A 164 -14.88 2.06 -5.95
N PRO A 165 -15.35 1.57 -4.79
CA PRO A 165 -15.18 0.16 -4.43
C PRO A 165 -15.83 -0.81 -5.41
N ASN A 166 -17.00 -0.45 -5.97
CA ASN A 166 -17.67 -1.27 -6.98
C ASN A 166 -16.94 -1.24 -8.33
N ASP A 167 -16.41 -0.11 -8.73
CA ASP A 167 -15.63 0.04 -9.97
C ASP A 167 -14.37 -0.82 -9.94
N LEU A 168 -13.71 -0.92 -8.79
CA LEU A 168 -12.54 -1.77 -8.58
C LEU A 168 -12.84 -3.27 -8.73
N LEU A 169 -14.09 -3.70 -8.46
CA LEU A 169 -14.45 -5.13 -8.46
C LEU A 169 -14.15 -5.82 -9.78
N ASN A 170 -14.50 -5.20 -10.90
CA ASN A 170 -14.30 -5.79 -12.21
C ASN A 170 -12.82 -6.01 -12.51
N VAL A 171 -11.99 -5.01 -12.18
CA VAL A 171 -10.54 -5.08 -12.39
C VAL A 171 -9.91 -6.14 -11.46
N PHE A 172 -10.34 -6.21 -10.20
CA PHE A 172 -9.84 -7.22 -9.25
C PHE A 172 -10.26 -8.64 -9.62
N GLU A 173 -11.49 -8.84 -10.13
CA GLU A 173 -11.97 -10.17 -10.53
C GLU A 173 -11.28 -10.66 -11.79
N ARG A 174 -11.07 -9.78 -12.77
CA ARG A 174 -10.51 -10.14 -14.08
C ARG A 174 -8.98 -10.05 -14.13
N GLY A 175 -8.34 -9.30 -13.23
CA GLY A 175 -6.90 -9.03 -13.25
C GLY A 175 -6.43 -8.36 -14.53
N MET A 176 -7.31 -7.58 -15.16
CA MET A 176 -7.04 -6.95 -16.45
C MET A 176 -7.83 -5.65 -16.63
N TYR A 177 -7.32 -4.81 -17.53
CA TYR A 177 -7.99 -3.60 -18.02
C TYR A 177 -7.59 -3.31 -19.46
N GLU A 178 -8.33 -2.44 -20.12
CA GLU A 178 -8.07 -2.01 -21.49
C GLU A 178 -7.73 -0.51 -21.53
N ILE A 179 -6.87 -0.13 -22.46
CA ILE A 179 -6.51 1.26 -22.78
C ILE A 179 -7.10 1.59 -24.15
N PRO A 180 -8.32 2.17 -24.22
CA PRO A 180 -9.04 2.41 -25.48
C PRO A 180 -8.27 3.29 -26.47
N GLU A 181 -7.39 4.17 -25.97
CA GLU A 181 -6.56 5.04 -26.80
C GLU A 181 -5.56 4.24 -27.64
N LEU A 182 -5.04 3.13 -27.10
CA LEU A 182 -4.13 2.23 -27.83
C LEU A 182 -4.89 1.43 -28.90
N THR A 183 -6.13 1.05 -28.63
CA THR A 183 -6.98 0.35 -29.62
C THR A 183 -7.20 1.20 -30.88
N ARG A 184 -7.27 2.53 -30.73
CA ARG A 184 -7.45 3.47 -31.82
C ARG A 184 -6.16 3.76 -32.61
N LEU A 185 -5.01 3.44 -32.05
CA LEU A 185 -3.74 3.53 -32.75
C LEU A 185 -3.66 2.30 -33.69
N ALA A 186 -4.02 2.47 -34.95
CA ALA A 186 -4.11 1.45 -35.96
C ALA A 186 -2.85 0.55 -35.99
N GLY A 187 -2.97 -0.69 -35.55
CA GLY A 187 -1.96 -1.73 -35.66
C GLY A 187 -1.89 -2.62 -34.39
N LYS A 188 -1.83 -3.92 -34.62
CA LYS A 188 -1.39 -4.92 -33.62
C LYS A 188 0.11 -4.72 -33.39
N GLY A 189 0.49 -3.69 -32.64
CA GLY A 189 1.88 -3.35 -32.38
C GLY A 189 2.21 -3.31 -30.91
N ARG A 190 3.50 -3.34 -30.60
CA ARG A 190 4.00 -3.04 -29.26
C ARG A 190 3.97 -1.54 -29.04
N HIS A 191 3.45 -1.13 -27.91
CA HIS A 191 3.34 0.27 -27.50
C HIS A 191 4.22 0.51 -26.30
N LYS A 192 5.13 1.47 -26.40
CA LYS A 192 5.94 1.90 -25.25
C LYS A 192 5.14 2.85 -24.39
N VAL A 193 5.00 2.52 -23.11
CA VAL A 193 4.29 3.34 -22.11
C VAL A 193 5.14 3.49 -20.86
N GLY A 194 5.04 4.66 -20.21
CA GLY A 194 5.69 4.90 -18.92
C GLY A 194 4.98 4.14 -17.80
N VAL A 195 5.72 3.69 -16.79
CA VAL A 195 5.17 3.06 -15.57
C VAL A 195 5.07 4.07 -14.45
N PHE A 196 4.22 3.78 -13.46
CA PHE A 196 4.06 4.63 -12.30
C PHE A 196 5.27 4.58 -11.38
N GLY A 197 5.74 5.74 -10.93
CA GLY A 197 6.76 5.87 -9.88
C GLY A 197 8.20 5.61 -10.33
N SER A 198 8.45 5.44 -11.64
CA SER A 198 9.79 5.34 -12.20
C SER A 198 9.85 5.93 -13.61
N ASP A 199 11.07 6.14 -14.12
CA ASP A 199 11.30 6.54 -15.52
C ASP A 199 11.31 5.33 -16.48
N ASP A 200 10.97 4.14 -15.98
CA ASP A 200 10.96 2.93 -16.79
C ASP A 200 9.85 2.97 -17.83
N ILE A 201 10.12 2.31 -18.94
CA ILE A 201 9.21 2.15 -20.06
C ILE A 201 8.96 0.67 -20.28
N VAL A 202 7.69 0.31 -20.44
CA VAL A 202 7.30 -1.07 -20.77
C VAL A 202 6.71 -1.15 -22.16
N ASP A 203 6.95 -2.27 -22.82
CA ASP A 203 6.32 -2.60 -24.10
C ASP A 203 5.01 -3.35 -23.80
N LEU A 204 3.88 -2.73 -24.14
CA LEU A 204 2.56 -3.37 -24.10
C LEU A 204 2.25 -4.00 -25.45
N ASP A 205 1.83 -5.25 -25.43
CA ASP A 205 1.35 -5.96 -26.63
C ASP A 205 -0.16 -5.73 -26.79
N GLY A 206 -0.51 -4.83 -27.72
CA GLY A 206 -1.88 -4.39 -27.92
C GLY A 206 -2.38 -3.38 -26.87
N SER A 207 -3.70 -3.35 -26.64
CA SER A 207 -4.38 -2.38 -25.78
C SER A 207 -4.80 -2.91 -24.41
N THR A 208 -4.63 -4.22 -24.19
CA THR A 208 -5.11 -4.87 -22.96
C THR A 208 -3.95 -5.29 -22.07
N VAL A 209 -3.96 -4.83 -20.84
CA VAL A 209 -3.03 -5.26 -19.79
C VAL A 209 -3.67 -6.39 -19.00
N ARG A 210 -2.95 -7.50 -18.80
CA ARG A 210 -3.40 -8.68 -18.03
C ARG A 210 -2.30 -9.13 -17.09
N CYS A 211 -2.60 -9.26 -15.80
CA CYS A 211 -1.62 -9.78 -14.85
C CYS A 211 -1.41 -11.29 -15.05
N ALA A 212 -0.19 -11.76 -14.80
CA ALA A 212 0.14 -13.19 -14.67
C ALA A 212 -0.05 -13.64 -13.22
N GLU A 213 0.54 -12.87 -12.29
CA GLU A 213 0.31 -12.98 -10.86
C GLU A 213 -0.50 -11.78 -10.39
N PHE A 214 -1.56 -12.05 -9.63
CA PHE A 214 -2.38 -10.97 -9.06
C PHE A 214 -1.56 -10.17 -8.05
N PRO A 215 -1.55 -8.83 -8.12
CA PRO A 215 -0.80 -8.03 -7.18
C PRO A 215 -1.25 -8.27 -5.73
N PHE A 216 -0.34 -8.14 -4.78
CA PHE A 216 -0.70 -8.06 -3.37
C PHE A 216 -1.26 -6.68 -3.11
N VAL A 217 -2.59 -6.59 -3.07
CA VAL A 217 -3.33 -5.34 -2.90
C VAL A 217 -3.74 -5.20 -1.45
N VAL A 218 -3.31 -4.12 -0.82
CA VAL A 218 -3.78 -3.69 0.50
C VAL A 218 -4.64 -2.43 0.33
N LEU A 219 -5.86 -2.48 0.86
CA LEU A 219 -6.75 -1.33 0.96
C LEU A 219 -6.81 -0.92 2.44
N THR A 220 -6.61 0.35 2.75
CA THR A 220 -6.75 0.85 4.11
C THR A 220 -8.02 1.67 4.26
N SER A 221 -8.62 1.62 5.44
CA SER A 221 -9.77 2.43 5.81
C SER A 221 -9.73 2.76 7.30
N ASN A 222 -10.14 3.96 7.65
CA ASN A 222 -10.34 4.39 9.03
C ASN A 222 -11.74 4.04 9.56
N GLY A 223 -12.61 3.49 8.70
CA GLY A 223 -13.99 3.15 9.05
C GLY A 223 -14.94 4.36 9.03
N GLU A 224 -14.58 5.40 8.27
CA GLU A 224 -15.42 6.59 8.13
C GLU A 224 -16.69 6.32 7.30
N ARG A 225 -16.67 5.23 6.52
CA ARG A 225 -17.79 4.82 5.65
C ARG A 225 -17.89 3.30 5.56
N ASP A 226 -19.11 2.81 5.42
CA ASP A 226 -19.39 1.41 5.12
C ASP A 226 -19.17 1.09 3.65
N PHE A 227 -18.74 -0.13 3.37
CA PHE A 227 -18.52 -0.62 2.02
C PHE A 227 -19.66 -1.53 1.54
N PRO A 228 -19.93 -1.55 0.22
CA PRO A 228 -20.94 -2.45 -0.35
C PRO A 228 -20.65 -3.92 -0.02
N PRO A 229 -21.69 -4.73 0.32
CA PRO A 229 -21.49 -6.16 0.64
C PRO A 229 -20.83 -6.95 -0.48
N ALA A 230 -21.04 -6.54 -1.73
CA ALA A 230 -20.41 -7.14 -2.91
C ALA A 230 -18.88 -6.96 -2.90
N PHE A 231 -18.40 -5.80 -2.50
CA PHE A 231 -16.98 -5.49 -2.34
C PHE A 231 -16.37 -6.27 -1.17
N LEU A 232 -17.03 -6.21 0.00
CA LEU A 232 -16.54 -6.88 1.22
C LEU A 232 -16.34 -8.39 1.04
N ARG A 233 -17.23 -9.06 0.29
CA ARG A 233 -17.11 -10.50 0.00
C ARG A 233 -15.91 -10.86 -0.87
N ARG A 234 -15.35 -9.92 -1.59
CA ARG A 234 -14.21 -10.12 -2.48
C ARG A 234 -12.87 -9.76 -1.85
N CYS A 235 -12.90 -9.18 -0.66
CA CYS A 235 -11.73 -8.86 0.14
C CYS A 235 -11.53 -9.85 1.28
N ILE A 236 -10.27 -10.14 1.61
CA ILE A 236 -9.93 -10.61 2.94
C ILE A 236 -10.02 -9.39 3.85
N ARG A 237 -10.77 -9.51 4.93
CA ARG A 237 -11.00 -8.40 5.87
C ARG A 237 -10.21 -8.63 7.13
N HIS A 238 -9.44 -7.65 7.52
CA HIS A 238 -8.69 -7.66 8.75
C HIS A 238 -8.86 -6.33 9.47
N ARG A 239 -9.16 -6.39 10.75
CA ARG A 239 -9.14 -5.22 11.63
C ARG A 239 -7.80 -5.21 12.35
N MET A 240 -7.03 -4.14 12.12
CA MET A 240 -5.78 -3.97 12.84
C MET A 240 -6.07 -3.86 14.33
N PRO A 241 -5.51 -4.76 15.15
CA PRO A 241 -5.71 -4.69 16.59
C PRO A 241 -5.06 -3.43 17.17
N ASP A 242 -5.63 -2.91 18.23
CA ASP A 242 -4.97 -1.87 19.00
C ASP A 242 -3.72 -2.48 19.67
N PRO A 243 -2.56 -1.81 19.58
CA PRO A 243 -1.32 -2.34 20.13
C PRO A 243 -1.39 -2.43 21.66
N THR A 244 -0.93 -3.53 22.20
CA THR A 244 -0.73 -3.70 23.64
C THR A 244 0.41 -2.81 24.16
N PRO A 245 0.48 -2.47 25.46
CA PRO A 245 1.60 -1.70 26.00
C PRO A 245 2.98 -2.32 25.69
N GLY A 246 3.08 -3.66 25.68
CA GLY A 246 4.31 -4.35 25.29
C GLY A 246 4.67 -4.17 23.81
N GLN A 247 3.66 -4.19 22.92
CA GLN A 247 3.87 -3.90 21.49
C GLN A 247 4.25 -2.43 21.26
N LEU A 248 3.64 -1.49 21.98
CA LEU A 248 4.03 -0.09 21.93
C LEU A 248 5.50 0.12 22.33
N ALA A 249 5.94 -0.53 23.41
CA ALA A 249 7.34 -0.51 23.84
C ALA A 249 8.27 -1.10 22.76
N ALA A 250 7.88 -2.22 22.14
CA ALA A 250 8.64 -2.83 21.04
C ALA A 250 8.71 -1.91 19.80
N ILE A 251 7.61 -1.24 19.44
CA ILE A 251 7.57 -0.27 18.35
C ILE A 251 8.52 0.91 18.64
N VAL A 252 8.46 1.47 19.84
CA VAL A 252 9.37 2.55 20.26
C VAL A 252 10.83 2.09 20.20
N ALA A 253 11.14 0.90 20.70
CA ALA A 253 12.48 0.35 20.67
C ALA A 253 12.99 0.08 19.24
N ALA A 254 12.11 -0.35 18.33
CA ALA A 254 12.46 -0.57 16.94
C ALA A 254 12.79 0.73 16.19
N HIS A 255 12.04 1.81 16.45
CA HIS A 255 12.22 3.09 15.76
C HIS A 255 13.29 4.00 16.39
N LEU A 256 13.37 4.05 17.71
CA LEU A 256 14.20 5.01 18.43
C LEU A 256 15.39 4.38 19.16
N GLY A 257 15.37 3.05 19.30
CA GLY A 257 16.37 2.29 20.02
C GLY A 257 15.94 1.93 21.45
N LYS A 258 16.56 0.90 21.99
CA LYS A 258 16.21 0.33 23.31
C LYS A 258 16.41 1.34 24.45
N THR A 259 17.48 2.13 24.38
CA THR A 259 17.77 3.16 25.41
C THR A 259 16.66 4.18 25.54
N ASP A 260 16.16 4.70 24.39
CA ASP A 260 15.09 5.70 24.37
C ASP A 260 13.76 5.07 24.87
N ALA A 261 13.50 3.81 24.52
CA ALA A 261 12.33 3.07 24.98
C ALA A 261 12.35 2.87 26.51
N ASP A 262 13.49 2.50 27.08
CA ASP A 262 13.66 2.31 28.52
C ASP A 262 13.49 3.67 29.29
N GLN A 263 14.05 4.76 28.77
CA GLN A 263 13.87 6.09 29.35
C GLN A 263 12.43 6.61 29.29
N ALA A 264 11.68 6.19 28.28
CA ALA A 264 10.28 6.58 28.09
C ALA A 264 9.28 5.55 28.62
N ALA A 265 9.70 4.55 29.36
CA ALA A 265 8.85 3.41 29.77
C ALA A 265 7.56 3.84 30.51
N SER A 266 7.64 4.87 31.38
CA SER A 266 6.47 5.42 32.05
C SER A 266 5.48 6.07 31.07
N LEU A 267 5.97 6.85 30.10
CA LEU A 267 5.15 7.48 29.07
C LEU A 267 4.48 6.45 28.18
N VAL A 268 5.22 5.41 27.76
CA VAL A 268 4.70 4.30 26.94
C VAL A 268 3.59 3.57 27.66
N LYS A 269 3.74 3.33 28.96
CA LYS A 269 2.72 2.69 29.81
C LYS A 269 1.48 3.56 29.92
N ASP A 270 1.64 4.85 30.30
CA ASP A 270 0.53 5.79 30.45
C ASP A 270 -0.22 5.98 29.12
N PHE A 271 0.51 6.02 28.02
CA PHE A 271 -0.06 6.07 26.69
C PHE A 271 -0.87 4.82 26.38
N GLY A 272 -0.33 3.63 26.65
CA GLY A 272 -1.00 2.35 26.42
C GLY A 272 -2.32 2.21 27.21
N GLU A 273 -2.35 2.70 28.44
CA GLU A 273 -3.57 2.72 29.26
C GLU A 273 -4.66 3.66 28.70
N ARG A 274 -4.25 4.75 28.06
CA ARG A 274 -5.15 5.74 27.44
C ARG A 274 -5.52 5.39 25.99
N TYR A 275 -4.68 4.63 25.28
CA TYR A 275 -4.83 4.32 23.86
C TYR A 275 -6.18 3.68 23.53
N GLY A 276 -6.66 2.77 24.36
CA GLY A 276 -7.96 2.12 24.18
C GLY A 276 -9.18 3.02 24.43
N GLN A 277 -9.00 4.14 25.14
CA GLN A 277 -10.07 5.03 25.60
C GLN A 277 -10.13 6.36 24.86
N SER A 278 -9.08 6.73 24.11
CA SER A 278 -8.95 8.00 23.41
C SER A 278 -8.48 7.83 21.97
N ALA A 279 -8.73 8.85 21.13
CA ALA A 279 -8.29 8.86 19.72
C ALA A 279 -6.80 9.25 19.63
N LEU A 280 -5.93 8.41 20.20
CA LEU A 280 -4.46 8.57 20.11
C LEU A 280 -3.91 7.72 18.97
N ALA A 281 -2.83 8.17 18.36
CA ALA A 281 -2.13 7.45 17.28
C ALA A 281 -0.69 7.12 17.69
N THR A 282 -0.17 5.99 17.21
CA THR A 282 1.18 5.50 17.57
C THR A 282 2.30 6.46 17.17
N ASP A 283 2.13 7.21 16.07
CA ASP A 283 3.06 8.25 15.64
C ASP A 283 3.16 9.40 16.66
N GLN A 284 2.07 9.75 17.35
CA GLN A 284 2.11 10.73 18.44
C GLN A 284 2.98 10.25 19.60
N LEU A 285 2.91 8.95 19.93
CA LEU A 285 3.79 8.36 20.95
C LEU A 285 5.27 8.46 20.51
N LEU A 286 5.58 8.06 19.29
CA LEU A 286 6.94 8.13 18.76
C LEU A 286 7.49 9.55 18.79
N ASN A 287 6.70 10.55 18.38
CA ASN A 287 7.05 11.95 18.42
C ASN A 287 7.28 12.44 19.86
N ALA A 288 6.42 12.07 20.80
CA ALA A 288 6.56 12.44 22.20
C ALA A 288 7.84 11.84 22.81
N VAL A 289 8.08 10.53 22.58
CA VAL A 289 9.30 9.86 23.06
C VAL A 289 10.55 10.52 22.49
N TYR A 290 10.60 10.76 21.17
CA TYR A 290 11.73 11.41 20.52
C TYR A 290 12.04 12.77 21.16
N LEU A 291 11.03 13.59 21.42
CA LEU A 291 11.22 14.91 22.02
C LEU A 291 11.78 14.81 23.45
N ILE A 292 11.25 13.91 24.27
CA ILE A 292 11.66 13.82 25.68
C ILE A 292 13.00 13.13 25.89
N THR A 293 13.44 12.27 24.95
CA THR A 293 14.71 11.54 25.08
C THR A 293 15.87 12.23 24.40
N ARG A 294 15.60 13.02 23.34
CA ARG A 294 16.68 13.60 22.53
C ARG A 294 16.72 15.12 22.46
N GLN A 295 15.61 15.79 22.71
CA GLN A 295 15.52 17.23 22.49
C GLN A 295 15.27 18.04 23.77
N LEU A 296 14.59 17.46 24.77
CA LEU A 296 14.23 18.18 25.99
C LEU A 296 15.08 17.68 27.18
N PRO A 297 15.75 18.59 27.93
CA PRO A 297 16.46 18.22 29.17
C PRO A 297 15.51 17.53 30.16
N GLU A 298 16.04 16.60 30.97
CA GLU A 298 15.23 15.84 31.94
C GLU A 298 14.50 16.74 32.94
N ASP A 299 15.14 17.84 33.38
CA ASP A 299 14.59 18.77 34.35
C ASP A 299 13.85 19.97 33.74
N SER A 300 13.55 19.92 32.42
CA SER A 300 12.87 21.04 31.77
C SER A 300 11.40 21.15 32.24
N PRO A 301 10.98 22.29 32.76
CA PRO A 301 9.56 22.53 33.14
C PRO A 301 8.61 22.49 31.92
N GLU A 302 9.18 22.57 30.73
CA GLU A 302 8.42 22.55 29.46
C GLU A 302 8.12 21.13 29.00
N ARG A 303 8.90 20.15 29.47
CA ARG A 303 8.78 18.74 29.05
C ARG A 303 7.34 18.21 29.13
N ARG A 304 6.67 18.44 30.26
CA ARG A 304 5.30 18.01 30.47
C ARG A 304 4.32 18.70 29.52
N ARG A 305 4.46 20.01 29.33
CA ARG A 305 3.59 20.78 28.42
C ARG A 305 3.76 20.37 26.96
N VAL A 306 4.99 20.08 26.54
CA VAL A 306 5.28 19.63 25.17
C VAL A 306 4.71 18.23 24.93
N VAL A 307 4.87 17.32 25.89
CA VAL A 307 4.24 15.98 25.81
C VAL A 307 2.73 16.09 25.71
N ASP A 308 2.10 16.89 26.57
CA ASP A 308 0.64 17.11 26.53
C ASP A 308 0.18 17.73 25.20
N LEU A 309 0.99 18.60 24.61
CA LEU A 309 0.71 19.19 23.28
C LEU A 309 0.73 18.13 22.17
N VAL A 310 1.73 17.25 22.18
CA VAL A 310 1.90 16.21 21.15
C VAL A 310 0.88 15.09 21.32
N LEU A 311 0.53 14.75 22.55
CA LEU A 311 -0.45 13.72 22.88
C LEU A 311 -1.90 14.26 22.89
N LYS A 312 -2.14 15.45 22.38
CA LYS A 312 -3.49 15.98 22.23
C LYS A 312 -4.35 15.02 21.42
N GLN A 313 -5.56 14.77 21.90
CA GLN A 313 -6.50 13.89 21.20
C GLN A 313 -6.77 14.38 19.78
N LEU A 314 -6.88 13.45 18.83
CA LEU A 314 -7.21 13.75 17.43
C LEU A 314 -8.64 14.28 17.26
N ILE A 315 -9.50 14.07 18.27
CA ILE A 315 -10.84 14.66 18.31
C ILE A 315 -10.63 16.06 18.90
N SER A 316 -10.69 17.07 18.06
CA SER A 316 -10.82 18.43 18.52
C SER A 316 -12.12 18.53 19.31
N ASP A 317 -12.05 18.98 20.55
CA ASP A 317 -13.15 19.66 21.19
C ASP A 317 -13.48 20.87 20.31
N VAL A 318 -14.30 20.66 19.29
CA VAL A 318 -14.98 21.76 18.60
C VAL A 318 -16.11 22.13 19.54
N PRO A 319 -16.12 23.36 20.11
CA PRO A 319 -17.19 23.81 20.98
C PRO A 319 -18.52 23.90 20.25
#